data_d4d2c91b78290f62a922b3a3b173294e
#
_entry.id   d4d2c91b78290f62a922b3a3b173294e
#
_cell.length_a   1.000
_cell.length_b   1.000
_cell.length_c   1.000
_cell.angle_alpha   90.00
_cell.angle_beta   90.00
_cell.angle_gamma   90.00
#
_symmetry.space_group_name_H-M   'P 1'
#
loop_
_entity.id
_entity.type
_entity.pdbx_description
1 polymer ?
#
loop_
_entity_poly.entity_id
_entity_poly.type
_entity_poly.pdbx_seq_one_letter_code
_entity_poly.pdbx_strand_id
1 'polypeptide(L)'
;MRSIAADTKALAILAAVAGTVGTLAGQPVHAQKAWPEKPLRIVVPFGAGGSADTMARLIIPTLQEGLGQPVIVEIRSGATGSIGADYVARSAPDGYTLLLTSGAFAMSPALATKLPYDIFRDFTPIVGASNAPQVLVVHPSVPVKTVKDLVAFAKQRPGELGWATAGIGSTGHMAGAYFAGLMGISLNHVPYKSNPAAGADVIGGHVPIMFDQLSTASPHIRAGKFRALAITSPKRHPLLPEVPTMGEVGFPAFTTSIWLGLLGPAKMPRDIVDRINGEVNRYLATPAAKERFTQLGLDIFGGSPEALATRMKSDLAAAQKTVQLAGIKPQ
;
A
#
# COMPACT_ATOMS: atom_id res chain seq x y z
N MET A 1 -65.35 20.09 -74.64
CA MET A 1 -64.97 18.89 -73.95
C MET A 1 -63.45 18.81 -73.84
N ARG A 2 -62.84 19.30 -72.77
CA ARG A 2 -61.46 19.15 -72.42
C ARG A 2 -61.41 19.04 -70.83
N SER A 3 -61.29 17.92 -70.41
CA SER A 3 -60.31 17.16 -69.62
C SER A 3 -60.11 17.68 -68.21
N ILE A 4 -60.86 17.06 -67.29
CA ILE A 4 -60.65 17.11 -65.83
C ILE A 4 -59.77 15.85 -65.51
N ALA A 5 -58.44 15.98 -65.69
CA ALA A 5 -57.51 14.87 -65.40
C ALA A 5 -56.15 15.33 -64.79
N ALA A 6 -56.06 16.58 -64.30
CA ALA A 6 -54.78 17.12 -63.79
C ALA A 6 -54.72 17.26 -62.26
N ASP A 7 -55.82 17.15 -61.50
CA ASP A 7 -55.80 17.48 -60.08
C ASP A 7 -55.61 16.28 -59.11
N THR A 8 -55.70 15.05 -59.61
CA THR A 8 -55.57 13.88 -58.74
C THR A 8 -54.11 13.45 -58.42
N LYS A 9 -53.12 13.92 -59.22
CA LYS A 9 -51.70 13.61 -58.93
C LYS A 9 -51.03 14.59 -57.94
N ALA A 10 -51.54 15.80 -57.83
CA ALA A 10 -51.04 16.80 -56.88
C ALA A 10 -51.45 16.47 -55.44
N LEU A 11 -52.66 15.89 -55.24
CA LEU A 11 -53.14 15.55 -53.89
C LEU A 11 -52.47 14.28 -53.33
N ALA A 12 -51.96 13.35 -54.19
CA ALA A 12 -51.28 12.16 -53.75
C ALA A 12 -49.82 12.43 -53.31
N ILE A 13 -49.19 13.49 -53.83
CA ILE A 13 -47.82 13.87 -53.46
C ILE A 13 -47.79 14.64 -52.14
N LEU A 14 -48.81 15.41 -51.80
CA LEU A 14 -48.91 16.10 -50.52
C LEU A 14 -49.21 15.16 -49.35
N ALA A 15 -49.89 14.04 -49.55
CA ALA A 15 -50.15 13.03 -48.54
C ALA A 15 -48.95 12.13 -48.22
N ALA A 16 -48.01 11.98 -49.15
CA ALA A 16 -46.80 11.15 -48.94
C ALA A 16 -45.67 11.90 -48.18
N VAL A 17 -45.68 13.24 -48.14
CA VAL A 17 -44.70 14.07 -47.39
C VAL A 17 -45.12 14.30 -45.93
N ALA A 18 -46.39 14.19 -45.63
CA ALA A 18 -46.89 14.40 -44.26
C ALA A 18 -46.74 13.13 -43.36
N GLY A 19 -46.39 11.97 -43.93
CA GLY A 19 -46.25 10.67 -43.20
C GLY A 19 -44.85 10.35 -42.64
N THR A 20 -43.82 11.16 -42.90
CA THR A 20 -42.42 10.86 -42.52
C THR A 20 -41.86 11.73 -41.41
N VAL A 21 -42.64 12.56 -40.75
CA VAL A 21 -42.21 13.45 -39.63
C VAL A 21 -42.59 12.90 -38.26
N GLY A 22 -43.07 11.71 -38.16
CA GLY A 22 -43.58 11.17 -36.91
C GLY A 22 -42.94 9.86 -36.48
N THR A 23 -41.68 9.83 -36.01
CA THR A 23 -41.19 8.93 -34.95
C THR A 23 -39.67 9.04 -34.80
N LEU A 24 -39.18 10.26 -34.54
CA LEU A 24 -38.00 10.37 -33.69
C LEU A 24 -38.50 10.22 -32.23
N ALA A 25 -39.02 9.03 -31.90
CA ALA A 25 -39.17 8.64 -30.52
C ALA A 25 -37.79 8.67 -29.92
N GLY A 26 -37.48 9.73 -29.16
CA GLY A 26 -36.24 9.85 -28.39
C GLY A 26 -36.06 8.54 -27.61
N GLN A 27 -35.07 7.77 -27.99
CA GLN A 27 -34.65 6.66 -27.13
C GLN A 27 -34.40 7.27 -25.75
N PRO A 28 -34.94 6.69 -24.67
CA PRO A 28 -34.62 7.17 -23.34
C PRO A 28 -33.10 7.10 -23.25
N VAL A 29 -32.44 8.25 -23.16
CA VAL A 29 -31.07 8.36 -22.69
C VAL A 29 -31.14 7.72 -21.32
N HIS A 30 -30.75 6.47 -21.20
CA HIS A 30 -30.49 5.84 -19.92
C HIS A 30 -29.41 6.72 -19.31
N ALA A 31 -29.81 7.68 -18.47
CA ALA A 31 -28.90 8.40 -17.61
C ALA A 31 -28.13 7.29 -16.87
N GLN A 32 -26.89 7.10 -17.30
CA GLN A 32 -25.99 6.16 -16.64
C GLN A 32 -25.96 6.59 -15.18
N LYS A 33 -26.61 5.79 -14.32
CA LYS A 33 -26.67 6.12 -12.89
C LYS A 33 -25.26 6.39 -12.42
N ALA A 34 -25.05 7.50 -11.75
CA ALA A 34 -23.72 7.93 -11.37
C ALA A 34 -23.12 6.94 -10.37
N TRP A 35 -22.01 6.30 -10.73
CA TRP A 35 -21.24 5.47 -9.79
C TRP A 35 -20.83 6.34 -8.57
N PRO A 36 -20.89 5.83 -7.31
CA PRO A 36 -21.39 4.50 -6.89
C PRO A 36 -22.87 4.50 -6.51
N GLU A 37 -23.56 3.36 -6.71
CA GLU A 37 -24.98 3.15 -6.37
C GLU A 37 -25.20 2.24 -5.16
N LYS A 38 -24.14 1.56 -4.72
CA LYS A 38 -24.16 0.57 -3.64
C LYS A 38 -22.91 0.69 -2.76
N PRO A 39 -22.89 0.10 -1.55
CA PRO A 39 -21.72 0.13 -0.69
C PRO A 39 -20.44 -0.40 -1.34
N LEU A 40 -19.31 0.25 -1.04
CA LEU A 40 -17.98 -0.20 -1.42
C LEU A 40 -17.39 -1.06 -0.31
N ARG A 41 -16.45 -1.90 -0.69
CA ARG A 41 -15.73 -2.80 0.21
C ARG A 41 -14.23 -2.60 0.03
N ILE A 42 -13.53 -2.37 1.14
CA ILE A 42 -12.07 -2.37 1.20
C ILE A 42 -11.63 -3.69 1.84
N VAL A 43 -11.03 -4.56 1.04
CA VAL A 43 -10.42 -5.80 1.51
C VAL A 43 -9.07 -5.48 2.12
N VAL A 44 -8.88 -5.89 3.37
CA VAL A 44 -7.61 -5.82 4.09
C VAL A 44 -7.07 -7.24 4.23
N PRO A 45 -5.94 -7.57 3.57
CA PRO A 45 -5.42 -8.94 3.51
C PRO A 45 -4.58 -9.33 4.74
N PHE A 46 -4.69 -8.55 5.83
CA PHE A 46 -3.97 -8.74 7.08
C PHE A 46 -4.93 -8.80 8.27
N GLY A 47 -4.42 -9.17 9.45
CA GLY A 47 -5.25 -9.26 10.66
C GLY A 47 -5.87 -7.92 11.07
N ALA A 48 -7.05 -7.99 11.70
CA ALA A 48 -7.72 -6.83 12.28
C ALA A 48 -6.83 -6.11 13.32
N GLY A 49 -6.97 -4.79 13.43
CA GLY A 49 -6.16 -3.94 14.33
C GLY A 49 -4.73 -3.68 13.85
N GLY A 50 -4.31 -4.27 12.72
CA GLY A 50 -3.02 -3.97 12.10
C GLY A 50 -3.01 -2.62 11.39
N SER A 51 -1.82 -2.21 10.90
CA SER A 51 -1.62 -0.90 10.24
C SER A 51 -2.53 -0.70 9.02
N ALA A 52 -2.79 -1.74 8.24
CA ALA A 52 -3.69 -1.67 7.09
C ALA A 52 -5.16 -1.49 7.50
N ASP A 53 -5.65 -2.21 8.53
CA ASP A 53 -7.00 -2.02 9.06
C ASP A 53 -7.17 -0.61 9.65
N THR A 54 -6.19 -0.15 10.42
CA THR A 54 -6.17 1.21 10.95
C THR A 54 -6.23 2.25 9.84
N MET A 55 -5.44 2.08 8.78
CA MET A 55 -5.43 3.00 7.63
C MET A 55 -6.76 2.98 6.87
N ALA A 56 -7.35 1.80 6.65
CA ALA A 56 -8.67 1.69 6.04
C ALA A 56 -9.70 2.53 6.80
N ARG A 57 -9.73 2.38 8.14
CA ARG A 57 -10.65 3.10 9.00
C ARG A 57 -10.41 4.62 9.05
N LEU A 58 -9.18 5.07 8.83
CA LEU A 58 -8.86 6.51 8.73
C LEU A 58 -9.39 7.16 7.45
N ILE A 59 -9.36 6.46 6.31
CA ILE A 59 -9.78 7.00 5.03
C ILE A 59 -11.28 6.81 4.74
N ILE A 60 -11.94 5.85 5.39
CA ILE A 60 -13.35 5.51 5.17
C ILE A 60 -14.30 6.70 5.35
N PRO A 61 -14.23 7.51 6.42
CA PRO A 61 -15.17 8.62 6.58
C PRO A 61 -15.18 9.59 5.39
N THR A 62 -14.00 9.91 4.88
CA THR A 62 -13.86 10.79 3.71
C THR A 62 -14.37 10.15 2.43
N LEU A 63 -14.09 8.86 2.24
CA LEU A 63 -14.63 8.12 1.10
C LEU A 63 -16.16 8.05 1.15
N GLN A 64 -16.75 7.79 2.32
CA GLN A 64 -18.21 7.78 2.49
C GLN A 64 -18.83 9.14 2.18
N GLU A 65 -18.24 10.23 2.70
CA GLU A 65 -18.67 11.59 2.43
C GLU A 65 -18.60 11.96 0.95
N GLY A 66 -17.45 11.70 0.31
CA GLY A 66 -17.22 12.11 -1.09
C GLY A 66 -17.91 11.23 -2.12
N LEU A 67 -18.14 9.96 -1.81
CA LEU A 67 -18.79 9.00 -2.69
C LEU A 67 -20.30 8.88 -2.45
N GLY A 68 -20.81 9.35 -1.29
CA GLY A 68 -22.22 9.25 -0.94
C GLY A 68 -22.74 7.84 -0.67
N GLN A 69 -21.83 6.88 -0.44
CA GLN A 69 -22.17 5.48 -0.20
C GLN A 69 -21.40 4.93 1.00
N PRO A 70 -21.94 3.95 1.74
CA PRO A 70 -21.19 3.27 2.79
C PRO A 70 -19.93 2.61 2.24
N VAL A 71 -18.85 2.66 3.02
CA VAL A 71 -17.59 1.94 2.75
C VAL A 71 -17.29 1.04 3.93
N ILE A 72 -17.11 -0.26 3.68
CA ILE A 72 -16.91 -1.27 4.72
C ILE A 72 -15.54 -1.92 4.61
N VAL A 73 -14.94 -2.27 5.76
CA VAL A 73 -13.71 -3.09 5.80
C VAL A 73 -14.09 -4.56 5.82
N GLU A 74 -13.45 -5.33 4.96
CA GLU A 74 -13.51 -6.78 4.97
C GLU A 74 -12.13 -7.38 5.21
N ILE A 75 -11.93 -8.05 6.34
CA ILE A 75 -10.67 -8.71 6.67
C ILE A 75 -10.62 -10.08 5.96
N ARG A 76 -9.61 -10.27 5.09
CA ARG A 76 -9.32 -11.55 4.42
C ARG A 76 -7.86 -11.91 4.57
N SER A 77 -7.46 -12.25 5.78
CA SER A 77 -6.07 -12.58 6.11
C SER A 77 -5.70 -14.02 5.70
N GLY A 78 -4.40 -14.24 5.52
CA GLY A 78 -3.80 -15.56 5.27
C GLY A 78 -2.78 -15.55 4.14
N ALA A 79 -1.85 -16.50 4.16
CA ALA A 79 -0.77 -16.68 3.19
C ALA A 79 -0.05 -15.35 2.85
N THR A 80 0.39 -14.61 3.88
CA THR A 80 1.08 -13.31 3.76
C THR A 80 0.27 -12.26 2.95
N GLY A 81 -1.08 -12.37 2.99
CA GLY A 81 -1.99 -11.45 2.29
C GLY A 81 -2.43 -11.92 0.91
N SER A 82 -1.90 -13.03 0.38
CA SER A 82 -2.24 -13.47 -0.97
C SER A 82 -3.70 -13.95 -1.11
N ILE A 83 -4.35 -14.44 -0.04
CA ILE A 83 -5.77 -14.83 -0.07
C ILE A 83 -6.66 -13.61 -0.37
N GLY A 84 -6.47 -12.51 0.35
CA GLY A 84 -7.24 -11.29 0.13
C GLY A 84 -6.92 -10.63 -1.21
N ALA A 85 -5.65 -10.66 -1.63
CA ALA A 85 -5.23 -10.13 -2.91
C ALA A 85 -5.84 -10.92 -4.09
N ASP A 86 -5.79 -12.27 -4.07
CA ASP A 86 -6.40 -13.12 -5.11
C ASP A 86 -7.92 -12.89 -5.21
N TYR A 87 -8.59 -12.72 -4.07
CA TYR A 87 -10.02 -12.40 -4.07
C TYR A 87 -10.30 -11.08 -4.81
N VAL A 88 -9.50 -10.02 -4.58
CA VAL A 88 -9.67 -8.75 -5.29
C VAL A 88 -9.28 -8.87 -6.75
N ALA A 89 -8.20 -9.57 -7.09
CA ALA A 89 -7.79 -9.78 -8.47
C ALA A 89 -8.89 -10.41 -9.35
N ARG A 90 -9.72 -11.28 -8.75
CA ARG A 90 -10.85 -11.95 -9.43
C ARG A 90 -12.16 -11.19 -9.33
N SER A 91 -12.23 -10.09 -8.64
CA SER A 91 -13.45 -9.28 -8.50
C SER A 91 -13.74 -8.49 -9.78
N ALA A 92 -15.00 -8.06 -9.94
CA ALA A 92 -15.38 -7.20 -11.06
C ALA A 92 -14.64 -5.85 -10.98
N PRO A 93 -14.18 -5.28 -12.11
CA PRO A 93 -13.45 -4.00 -12.15
C PRO A 93 -14.39 -2.78 -12.06
N ASP A 94 -15.44 -2.87 -11.25
CA ASP A 94 -16.53 -1.91 -11.14
C ASP A 94 -16.35 -0.90 -9.99
N GLY A 95 -15.22 -0.93 -9.29
CA GLY A 95 -14.88 -0.01 -8.20
C GLY A 95 -15.52 -0.32 -6.86
N TYR A 96 -16.29 -1.39 -6.73
CA TYR A 96 -16.95 -1.75 -5.46
C TYR A 96 -16.13 -2.67 -4.56
N THR A 97 -15.06 -3.28 -5.08
CA THR A 97 -14.14 -4.10 -4.30
C THR A 97 -12.71 -3.60 -4.50
N LEU A 98 -12.12 -3.12 -3.43
CA LEU A 98 -10.77 -2.52 -3.41
C LEU A 98 -9.87 -3.33 -2.48
N LEU A 99 -8.56 -3.27 -2.71
CA LEU A 99 -7.53 -3.87 -1.87
C LEU A 99 -6.75 -2.76 -1.16
N LEU A 100 -6.71 -2.74 0.15
CA LEU A 100 -5.74 -1.94 0.89
C LEU A 100 -4.60 -2.85 1.34
N THR A 101 -3.43 -2.65 0.75
CA THR A 101 -2.25 -3.48 0.98
C THR A 101 -0.99 -2.67 1.26
N SER A 102 0.13 -3.34 1.42
CA SER A 102 1.43 -2.76 1.79
C SER A 102 2.53 -3.08 0.80
N GLY A 103 3.73 -2.50 1.00
CA GLY A 103 4.93 -2.80 0.22
C GLY A 103 5.28 -4.29 0.16
N ALA A 104 4.91 -5.09 1.16
CA ALA A 104 5.09 -6.54 1.13
C ALA A 104 4.41 -7.19 -0.09
N PHE A 105 3.24 -6.68 -0.49
CA PHE A 105 2.56 -7.12 -1.70
C PHE A 105 3.41 -6.88 -2.96
N ALA A 106 4.03 -5.69 -3.07
CA ALA A 106 4.87 -5.37 -4.22
C ALA A 106 6.17 -6.21 -4.26
N MET A 107 6.69 -6.62 -3.11
CA MET A 107 7.89 -7.44 -3.00
C MET A 107 7.62 -8.94 -3.16
N SER A 108 6.37 -9.38 -3.06
CA SER A 108 6.01 -10.81 -3.04
C SER A 108 6.51 -11.63 -4.25
N PRO A 109 6.58 -11.08 -5.50
CA PRO A 109 7.11 -11.87 -6.62
C PRO A 109 8.60 -12.22 -6.52
N ALA A 110 9.37 -11.47 -5.72
CA ALA A 110 10.77 -11.78 -5.48
C ALA A 110 10.97 -12.90 -4.43
N LEU A 111 9.94 -13.20 -3.64
CA LEU A 111 10.00 -14.05 -2.46
C LEU A 111 9.18 -15.33 -2.58
N ALA A 112 8.20 -15.36 -3.46
CA ALA A 112 7.33 -16.52 -3.67
C ALA A 112 7.71 -17.28 -4.93
N THR A 113 7.74 -18.62 -4.86
CA THR A 113 7.92 -19.47 -6.04
C THR A 113 6.70 -19.47 -6.95
N LYS A 114 5.51 -19.23 -6.38
CA LYS A 114 4.24 -19.17 -7.12
C LYS A 114 3.26 -18.24 -6.42
N LEU A 115 2.69 -17.30 -7.18
CA LEU A 115 1.57 -16.46 -6.75
C LEU A 115 0.34 -16.80 -7.60
N PRO A 116 -0.88 -16.74 -7.04
CA PRO A 116 -2.11 -17.00 -7.79
C PRO A 116 -2.50 -15.82 -8.70
N TYR A 117 -1.76 -14.72 -8.69
CA TYR A 117 -1.98 -13.49 -9.47
C TYR A 117 -0.64 -12.87 -9.90
N ASP A 118 -0.72 -11.96 -10.85
CA ASP A 118 0.37 -11.04 -11.23
C ASP A 118 0.08 -9.65 -10.69
N ILE A 119 0.99 -9.08 -9.89
CA ILE A 119 0.79 -7.80 -9.19
C ILE A 119 0.66 -6.59 -10.12
N PHE A 120 1.11 -6.67 -11.37
CA PHE A 120 1.02 -5.58 -12.35
C PHE A 120 -0.06 -5.80 -13.40
N ARG A 121 -0.38 -7.06 -13.73
CA ARG A 121 -1.37 -7.41 -14.72
C ARG A 121 -2.79 -7.42 -14.13
N ASP A 122 -2.93 -7.95 -12.90
CA ASP A 122 -4.23 -8.29 -12.32
C ASP A 122 -4.76 -7.21 -11.37
N PHE A 123 -4.02 -6.08 -11.22
CA PHE A 123 -4.42 -4.97 -10.34
C PHE A 123 -4.26 -3.61 -11.03
N THR A 124 -5.12 -2.68 -10.63
CA THR A 124 -5.06 -1.25 -10.97
C THR A 124 -4.64 -0.48 -9.74
N PRO A 125 -3.47 0.16 -9.70
CA PRO A 125 -3.10 1.09 -8.64
C PRO A 125 -4.07 2.28 -8.58
N ILE A 126 -4.42 2.74 -7.38
CA ILE A 126 -5.33 3.86 -7.18
C ILE A 126 -4.62 5.02 -6.47
N VAL A 127 -4.12 4.79 -5.25
CA VAL A 127 -3.45 5.83 -4.47
C VAL A 127 -2.59 5.22 -3.37
N GLY A 128 -1.41 5.81 -3.12
CA GLY A 128 -0.69 5.59 -1.87
C GLY A 128 -1.35 6.36 -0.73
N ALA A 129 -1.54 5.73 0.42
CA ALA A 129 -2.13 6.41 1.57
C ALA A 129 -1.06 6.91 2.55
N SER A 130 -0.14 6.05 2.96
CA SER A 130 0.92 6.38 3.92
C SER A 130 2.25 5.74 3.60
N ASN A 131 3.30 6.36 4.14
CA ASN A 131 4.61 5.76 4.34
C ASN A 131 4.90 5.69 5.84
N ALA A 132 5.54 4.61 6.28
CA ALA A 132 6.07 4.49 7.63
C ALA A 132 7.57 4.18 7.53
N PRO A 133 8.46 5.07 7.97
CA PRO A 133 9.86 4.74 8.05
C PRO A 133 10.09 3.65 9.09
N GLN A 134 11.19 2.93 8.96
CA GLN A 134 11.64 1.96 9.94
C GLN A 134 12.75 2.57 10.79
N VAL A 135 12.89 2.06 11.99
CA VAL A 135 13.98 2.40 12.90
C VAL A 135 14.79 1.13 13.17
N LEU A 136 16.08 1.19 12.95
CA LEU A 136 16.98 0.16 13.42
C LEU A 136 17.15 0.31 14.93
N VAL A 137 16.61 -0.64 15.66
CA VAL A 137 16.64 -0.67 17.12
C VAL A 137 17.41 -1.87 17.62
N VAL A 138 18.01 -1.70 18.78
CA VAL A 138 18.64 -2.78 19.54
C VAL A 138 18.12 -2.79 20.98
N HIS A 139 18.19 -3.96 21.63
CA HIS A 139 17.95 -4.02 23.09
C HIS A 139 19.04 -3.23 23.82
N PRO A 140 18.73 -2.48 24.90
CA PRO A 140 19.70 -1.64 25.61
C PRO A 140 20.90 -2.38 26.19
N SER A 141 20.80 -3.69 26.43
CA SER A 141 21.94 -4.52 26.91
C SER A 141 23.02 -4.74 25.83
N VAL A 142 22.69 -4.56 24.54
CA VAL A 142 23.69 -4.68 23.47
C VAL A 142 24.67 -3.52 23.58
N PRO A 143 26.01 -3.77 23.66
CA PRO A 143 27.02 -2.74 23.94
C PRO A 143 27.36 -1.92 22.69
N VAL A 144 26.34 -1.40 21.99
CA VAL A 144 26.51 -0.58 20.78
C VAL A 144 25.67 0.69 20.90
N LYS A 145 26.16 1.80 20.38
CA LYS A 145 25.48 3.11 20.39
C LYS A 145 25.25 3.67 18.99
N THR A 146 25.93 3.14 17.99
CA THR A 146 25.86 3.61 16.60
C THR A 146 25.69 2.42 15.64
N VAL A 147 25.29 2.71 14.41
CA VAL A 147 25.25 1.70 13.33
C VAL A 147 26.64 1.10 13.10
N LYS A 148 27.71 1.93 13.17
CA LYS A 148 29.10 1.45 13.01
C LYS A 148 29.49 0.49 14.11
N ASP A 149 29.12 0.76 15.36
CA ASP A 149 29.37 -0.16 16.48
C ASP A 149 28.67 -1.48 16.27
N LEU A 150 27.40 -1.45 15.82
CA LEU A 150 26.62 -2.67 15.55
C LEU A 150 27.29 -3.51 14.45
N VAL A 151 27.74 -2.88 13.37
CA VAL A 151 28.45 -3.58 12.28
C VAL A 151 29.74 -4.21 12.77
N ALA A 152 30.53 -3.48 13.55
CA ALA A 152 31.79 -3.99 14.13
C ALA A 152 31.53 -5.15 15.10
N PHE A 153 30.49 -5.02 15.95
CA PHE A 153 30.09 -6.05 16.89
C PHE A 153 29.60 -7.33 16.19
N ALA A 154 28.83 -7.19 15.12
CA ALA A 154 28.32 -8.30 14.32
C ALA A 154 29.44 -9.03 13.55
N LYS A 155 30.44 -8.31 13.04
CA LYS A 155 31.60 -8.89 12.36
C LYS A 155 32.44 -9.78 13.28
N GLN A 156 32.50 -9.49 14.58
CA GLN A 156 33.19 -10.30 15.57
C GLN A 156 32.41 -11.56 15.97
N ARG A 157 31.12 -11.64 15.64
CA ARG A 157 30.18 -12.70 16.04
C ARG A 157 29.29 -13.12 14.86
N PRO A 158 29.88 -13.67 13.79
CA PRO A 158 29.13 -14.00 12.57
C PRO A 158 28.07 -15.06 12.85
N GLY A 159 26.79 -14.71 12.56
CA GLY A 159 25.64 -15.60 12.75
C GLY A 159 25.10 -15.71 14.19
N GLU A 160 25.76 -15.11 15.19
CA GLU A 160 25.29 -15.17 16.60
C GLU A 160 24.19 -14.17 16.91
N LEU A 161 24.20 -13.02 16.23
CA LEU A 161 23.22 -11.97 16.50
C LEU A 161 21.90 -12.22 15.78
N GLY A 162 20.84 -12.47 16.57
CA GLY A 162 19.49 -12.58 16.07
C GLY A 162 18.91 -11.22 15.63
N TRP A 163 18.13 -11.20 14.56
CA TRP A 163 17.24 -10.08 14.28
C TRP A 163 15.79 -10.53 14.15
N ALA A 164 14.92 -9.91 14.93
CA ALA A 164 13.51 -10.22 15.00
C ALA A 164 12.73 -9.57 13.85
N THR A 165 11.77 -10.27 13.27
CA THR A 165 10.90 -9.76 12.20
C THR A 165 9.48 -10.28 12.33
N ALA A 166 8.53 -9.66 11.63
CA ALA A 166 7.16 -10.16 11.50
C ALA A 166 7.02 -11.36 10.52
N GLY A 167 8.10 -12.08 10.28
CA GLY A 167 8.13 -13.24 9.40
C GLY A 167 8.85 -13.00 8.07
N ILE A 168 9.03 -14.08 7.32
CA ILE A 168 9.68 -14.08 6.01
C ILE A 168 8.87 -13.22 5.04
N GLY A 169 9.54 -12.37 4.26
CA GLY A 169 8.90 -11.45 3.33
C GLY A 169 8.33 -10.18 3.95
N SER A 170 8.35 -10.05 5.28
CA SER A 170 8.01 -8.77 5.92
C SER A 170 9.01 -7.68 5.55
N THR A 171 8.58 -6.43 5.63
CA THR A 171 9.48 -5.28 5.36
C THR A 171 10.66 -5.23 6.32
N GLY A 172 10.49 -5.63 7.58
CA GLY A 172 11.59 -5.78 8.55
C GLY A 172 12.57 -6.89 8.17
N HIS A 173 12.07 -8.01 7.62
CA HIS A 173 12.94 -9.04 7.06
C HIS A 173 13.77 -8.52 5.89
N MET A 174 13.14 -7.87 4.93
CA MET A 174 13.84 -7.31 3.76
C MET A 174 14.83 -6.21 4.14
N ALA A 175 14.49 -5.35 5.11
CA ALA A 175 15.41 -4.32 5.60
C ALA A 175 16.63 -4.93 6.31
N GLY A 176 16.43 -5.91 7.20
CA GLY A 176 17.51 -6.60 7.89
C GLY A 176 18.43 -7.39 6.94
N ALA A 177 17.84 -8.09 5.98
CA ALA A 177 18.59 -8.85 4.97
C ALA A 177 19.41 -7.92 4.06
N TYR A 178 18.81 -6.80 3.61
CA TYR A 178 19.52 -5.79 2.82
C TYR A 178 20.65 -5.15 3.63
N PHE A 179 20.38 -4.83 4.91
CA PHE A 179 21.40 -4.29 5.81
C PHE A 179 22.55 -5.26 5.99
N ALA A 180 22.27 -6.53 6.30
CA ALA A 180 23.29 -7.55 6.49
C ALA A 180 24.14 -7.74 5.23
N GLY A 181 23.51 -7.85 4.06
CA GLY A 181 24.21 -7.96 2.78
C GLY A 181 25.07 -6.76 2.43
N LEU A 182 24.55 -5.54 2.66
CA LEU A 182 25.26 -4.29 2.38
C LEU A 182 26.48 -4.11 3.30
N MET A 183 26.36 -4.52 4.59
CA MET A 183 27.43 -4.40 5.59
C MET A 183 28.43 -5.55 5.57
N GLY A 184 28.14 -6.61 4.81
CA GLY A 184 28.95 -7.83 4.81
C GLY A 184 29.00 -8.48 6.20
N ILE A 185 27.84 -8.54 6.89
CA ILE A 185 27.66 -9.17 8.21
C ILE A 185 26.71 -10.36 8.11
N SER A 186 26.90 -11.34 8.98
CA SER A 186 25.99 -12.47 9.12
C SER A 186 25.12 -12.27 10.37
N LEU A 187 23.81 -12.24 10.17
CA LEU A 187 22.81 -12.17 11.23
C LEU A 187 21.93 -13.43 11.19
N ASN A 188 21.41 -13.85 12.34
CA ASN A 188 20.48 -14.97 12.44
C ASN A 188 19.04 -14.47 12.39
N HIS A 189 18.28 -14.81 11.36
CA HIS A 189 16.89 -14.39 11.21
C HIS A 189 15.96 -15.12 12.18
N VAL A 190 15.20 -14.39 12.99
CA VAL A 190 14.22 -14.91 13.95
C VAL A 190 12.83 -14.42 13.56
N PRO A 191 12.04 -15.25 12.84
CA PRO A 191 10.71 -14.87 12.38
C PRO A 191 9.65 -15.07 13.45
N TYR A 192 8.74 -14.07 13.58
CA TYR A 192 7.56 -14.09 14.42
C TYR A 192 6.28 -13.98 13.58
N LYS A 193 5.12 -14.24 14.19
CA LYS A 193 3.82 -14.15 13.50
C LYS A 193 3.35 -12.69 13.29
N SER A 194 3.94 -11.74 14.00
CA SER A 194 3.57 -10.32 13.94
C SER A 194 4.69 -9.41 14.45
N ASN A 195 4.62 -8.14 14.08
CA ASN A 195 5.57 -7.12 14.55
C ASN A 195 5.54 -6.90 16.07
N PRO A 196 4.36 -6.85 16.73
CA PRO A 196 4.30 -6.77 18.20
C PRO A 196 4.94 -7.96 18.91
N ALA A 197 4.79 -9.18 18.38
CA ALA A 197 5.43 -10.36 18.97
C ALA A 197 6.96 -10.30 18.85
N ALA A 198 7.48 -9.88 17.69
CA ALA A 198 8.91 -9.64 17.49
C ALA A 198 9.45 -8.56 18.44
N GLY A 199 8.74 -7.44 18.57
CA GLY A 199 9.09 -6.33 19.45
C GLY A 199 9.11 -6.72 20.93
N ALA A 200 8.16 -7.56 21.37
CA ALA A 200 8.12 -8.06 22.75
C ALA A 200 9.38 -8.86 23.10
N ASP A 201 9.86 -9.70 22.20
CA ASP A 201 11.08 -10.49 22.41
C ASP A 201 12.36 -9.63 22.39
N VAL A 202 12.36 -8.56 21.59
CA VAL A 202 13.46 -7.58 21.64
C VAL A 202 13.43 -6.79 22.95
N ILE A 203 12.25 -6.40 23.45
CA ILE A 203 12.10 -5.75 24.77
C ILE A 203 12.55 -6.67 25.90
N GLY A 204 12.26 -7.98 25.78
CA GLY A 204 12.70 -9.00 26.73
C GLY A 204 14.20 -9.32 26.67
N GLY A 205 14.93 -8.82 25.67
CA GLY A 205 16.36 -9.09 25.47
C GLY A 205 16.66 -10.48 24.88
N HIS A 206 15.63 -11.23 24.44
CA HIS A 206 15.79 -12.56 23.83
C HIS A 206 16.38 -12.46 22.41
N VAL A 207 16.03 -11.41 21.69
CA VAL A 207 16.59 -11.10 20.36
C VAL A 207 17.14 -9.68 20.36
N PRO A 208 18.43 -9.47 19.97
CA PRO A 208 19.08 -8.17 20.17
C PRO A 208 18.70 -7.07 19.20
N ILE A 209 18.22 -7.38 17.97
CA ILE A 209 18.11 -6.42 16.87
C ILE A 209 16.72 -6.51 16.21
N MET A 210 16.20 -5.37 15.75
CA MET A 210 15.01 -5.30 14.92
C MET A 210 15.02 -4.06 14.02
N PHE A 211 14.49 -4.18 12.80
CA PHE A 211 13.99 -3.04 12.03
C PHE A 211 12.48 -2.93 12.30
N ASP A 212 12.09 -2.00 13.16
CA ASP A 212 10.70 -1.80 13.53
C ASP A 212 10.10 -0.58 12.85
N GLN A 213 8.77 -0.56 12.70
CA GLN A 213 8.09 0.64 12.22
C GLN A 213 8.21 1.76 13.25
N LEU A 214 8.38 2.99 12.79
CA LEU A 214 8.49 4.15 13.69
C LEU A 214 7.28 4.26 14.64
N SER A 215 6.07 3.98 14.14
CA SER A 215 4.83 4.02 14.93
C SER A 215 4.84 3.09 16.14
N THR A 216 5.41 1.89 15.97
CA THR A 216 5.52 0.89 17.05
C THR A 216 6.78 1.07 17.88
N ALA A 217 7.88 1.48 17.27
CA ALA A 217 9.16 1.66 17.95
C ALA A 217 9.19 2.90 18.87
N SER A 218 8.59 4.03 18.45
CA SER A 218 8.76 5.31 19.15
C SER A 218 8.33 5.32 20.61
N PRO A 219 7.22 4.67 21.04
CA PRO A 219 6.88 4.57 22.45
C PRO A 219 7.93 3.80 23.26
N HIS A 220 8.46 2.71 22.70
CA HIS A 220 9.46 1.87 23.36
C HIS A 220 10.84 2.54 23.42
N ILE A 221 11.20 3.32 22.42
CA ILE A 221 12.42 4.14 22.41
C ILE A 221 12.34 5.20 23.51
N ARG A 222 11.21 5.94 23.59
CA ARG A 222 10.99 6.94 24.65
C ARG A 222 10.97 6.34 26.06
N ALA A 223 10.49 5.11 26.19
CA ALA A 223 10.51 4.37 27.46
C ALA A 223 11.87 3.73 27.77
N GLY A 224 12.90 3.91 26.94
CA GLY A 224 14.23 3.32 27.13
C GLY A 224 14.30 1.81 26.95
N LYS A 225 13.23 1.18 26.44
CA LYS A 225 13.16 -0.26 26.17
C LYS A 225 13.83 -0.67 24.86
N PHE A 226 13.94 0.28 23.93
CA PHE A 226 14.74 0.18 22.72
C PHE A 226 15.79 1.27 22.68
N ARG A 227 16.97 0.95 22.14
CA ARG A 227 17.95 1.94 21.70
C ARG A 227 17.85 2.08 20.18
N ALA A 228 17.46 3.26 19.71
CA ALA A 228 17.44 3.57 18.28
C ALA A 228 18.87 3.89 17.82
N LEU A 229 19.28 3.31 16.68
CA LEU A 229 20.59 3.56 16.08
C LEU A 229 20.47 4.45 14.83
N ALA A 230 19.45 4.26 14.00
CA ALA A 230 19.17 5.11 12.84
C ALA A 230 17.73 4.89 12.35
N ILE A 231 17.18 5.91 11.66
CA ILE A 231 15.90 5.85 10.95
C ILE A 231 16.14 5.74 9.44
N THR A 232 15.25 5.01 8.75
CA THR A 232 15.40 4.75 7.30
C THR A 232 14.79 5.81 6.41
N SER A 233 14.12 6.83 6.96
CA SER A 233 13.64 7.98 6.19
C SER A 233 14.79 8.86 5.67
N PRO A 234 14.59 9.61 4.57
CA PRO A 234 15.62 10.50 4.04
C PRO A 234 15.90 11.71 4.94
N LYS A 235 15.00 12.01 5.89
CA LYS A 235 15.15 13.08 6.89
C LYS A 235 14.82 12.53 8.27
N ARG A 236 15.34 13.16 9.33
CA ARG A 236 14.96 12.85 10.71
C ARG A 236 13.47 13.09 10.90
N HIS A 237 12.84 12.22 11.67
CA HIS A 237 11.39 12.31 11.91
C HIS A 237 11.10 13.12 13.19
N PRO A 238 10.05 13.98 13.21
CA PRO A 238 9.71 14.82 14.36
C PRO A 238 9.45 14.06 15.67
N LEU A 239 9.03 12.80 15.60
CA LEU A 239 8.83 11.96 16.79
C LEU A 239 10.16 11.52 17.45
N LEU A 240 11.26 11.50 16.71
CA LEU A 240 12.58 11.07 17.17
C LEU A 240 13.67 11.98 16.55
N PRO A 241 13.68 13.28 16.85
CA PRO A 241 14.58 14.25 16.22
C PRO A 241 16.06 13.99 16.53
N GLU A 242 16.34 13.30 17.62
CA GLU A 242 17.69 12.91 18.04
C GLU A 242 18.24 11.70 17.26
N VAL A 243 17.38 10.87 16.64
CA VAL A 243 17.80 9.67 15.92
C VAL A 243 18.29 10.05 14.52
N PRO A 244 19.56 9.75 14.17
CA PRO A 244 20.09 10.07 12.86
C PRO A 244 19.43 9.20 11.76
N THR A 245 19.44 9.71 10.53
CA THR A 245 19.05 8.91 9.37
C THR A 245 20.15 7.92 8.97
N MET A 246 19.78 6.86 8.24
CA MET A 246 20.77 5.96 7.65
C MET A 246 21.73 6.73 6.73
N GLY A 247 21.27 7.79 6.03
CA GLY A 247 22.11 8.66 5.22
C GLY A 247 23.15 9.41 6.02
N GLU A 248 22.77 9.99 7.17
CA GLU A 248 23.68 10.72 8.08
C GLU A 248 24.77 9.81 8.68
N VAL A 249 24.47 8.53 8.84
CA VAL A 249 25.46 7.56 9.37
C VAL A 249 26.28 6.85 8.28
N GLY A 250 26.16 7.31 7.03
CA GLY A 250 27.02 6.85 5.93
C GLY A 250 26.37 5.91 4.92
N PHE A 251 25.05 5.71 4.98
CA PHE A 251 24.31 4.80 4.10
C PHE A 251 23.14 5.49 3.38
N PRO A 252 23.40 6.49 2.51
CA PRO A 252 22.36 7.32 1.88
C PRO A 252 21.42 6.53 0.96
N ALA A 253 21.88 5.41 0.41
CA ALA A 253 21.04 4.53 -0.41
C ALA A 253 20.11 3.61 0.41
N PHE A 254 20.29 3.56 1.73
CA PHE A 254 19.45 2.73 2.60
C PHE A 254 18.20 3.50 3.04
N THR A 255 17.26 3.61 2.12
CA THR A 255 15.94 4.18 2.39
C THR A 255 14.89 3.09 2.23
N THR A 256 14.33 2.64 3.33
CA THR A 256 13.24 1.67 3.35
C THR A 256 12.04 2.27 4.05
N SER A 257 10.86 2.00 3.55
CA SER A 257 9.63 2.42 4.22
C SER A 257 8.49 1.45 3.92
N ILE A 258 7.58 1.35 4.85
CA ILE A 258 6.37 0.55 4.71
C ILE A 258 5.28 1.47 4.22
N TRP A 259 4.88 1.36 2.97
CA TRP A 259 3.72 2.09 2.49
C TRP A 259 2.45 1.26 2.60
N LEU A 260 1.33 1.95 2.70
CA LEU A 260 -0.02 1.42 2.54
C LEU A 260 -0.68 2.14 1.38
N GLY A 261 -1.45 1.42 0.58
CA GLY A 261 -2.11 2.00 -0.58
C GLY A 261 -3.32 1.18 -1.05
N LEU A 262 -4.18 1.84 -1.80
CA LEU A 262 -5.36 1.26 -2.42
C LEU A 262 -5.07 0.83 -3.85
N LEU A 263 -5.48 -0.39 -4.17
CA LEU A 263 -5.54 -0.95 -5.50
C LEU A 263 -6.97 -1.45 -5.77
N GLY A 264 -7.29 -1.64 -7.03
CA GLY A 264 -8.49 -2.36 -7.44
C GLY A 264 -8.13 -3.51 -8.37
N PRO A 265 -9.12 -4.31 -8.83
CA PRO A 265 -8.89 -5.31 -9.86
C PRO A 265 -8.39 -4.67 -11.17
N ALA A 266 -7.79 -5.47 -12.03
CA ALA A 266 -7.32 -4.98 -13.33
C ALA A 266 -8.44 -4.35 -14.17
N LYS A 267 -8.07 -3.37 -15.00
CA LYS A 267 -8.99 -2.74 -15.98
C LYS A 267 -10.15 -1.95 -15.35
N MET A 268 -9.99 -1.41 -14.15
CA MET A 268 -10.96 -0.46 -13.61
C MET A 268 -11.11 0.76 -14.53
N PRO A 269 -12.33 1.28 -14.75
CA PRO A 269 -12.56 2.51 -15.47
C PRO A 269 -11.76 3.68 -14.85
N ARG A 270 -11.14 4.50 -15.71
CA ARG A 270 -10.24 5.58 -15.25
C ARG A 270 -10.97 6.65 -14.42
N ASP A 271 -12.19 6.96 -14.76
CA ASP A 271 -13.03 7.91 -14.02
C ASP A 271 -13.32 7.44 -12.59
N ILE A 272 -13.56 6.14 -12.39
CA ILE A 272 -13.72 5.54 -11.06
C ILE A 272 -12.40 5.63 -10.26
N VAL A 273 -11.28 5.26 -10.90
CA VAL A 273 -9.95 5.36 -10.27
C VAL A 273 -9.65 6.79 -9.85
N ASP A 274 -9.86 7.76 -10.74
CA ASP A 274 -9.59 9.17 -10.46
C ASP A 274 -10.49 9.73 -9.37
N ARG A 275 -11.75 9.31 -9.31
CA ARG A 275 -12.67 9.72 -8.25
C ARG A 275 -12.24 9.20 -6.88
N ILE A 276 -11.90 7.91 -6.75
CA ILE A 276 -11.40 7.34 -5.48
C ILE A 276 -10.07 8.00 -5.09
N ASN A 277 -9.14 8.15 -6.06
CA ASN A 277 -7.86 8.82 -5.85
C ASN A 277 -8.05 10.24 -5.33
N GLY A 278 -8.95 11.01 -5.94
CA GLY A 278 -9.27 12.39 -5.56
C GLY A 278 -9.76 12.49 -4.11
N GLU A 279 -10.67 11.60 -3.70
CA GLU A 279 -11.21 11.61 -2.34
C GLU A 279 -10.16 11.28 -1.29
N VAL A 280 -9.31 10.29 -1.53
CA VAL A 280 -8.22 9.97 -0.60
C VAL A 280 -7.22 11.11 -0.52
N ASN A 281 -6.79 11.68 -1.66
CA ASN A 281 -5.88 12.82 -1.66
C ASN A 281 -6.48 14.06 -0.98
N ARG A 282 -7.79 14.30 -1.13
CA ARG A 282 -8.51 15.38 -0.41
C ARG A 282 -8.37 15.23 1.10
N TYR A 283 -8.56 14.00 1.63
CA TYR A 283 -8.32 13.71 3.04
C TYR A 283 -6.88 13.96 3.44
N LEU A 284 -5.93 13.39 2.70
CA LEU A 284 -4.51 13.47 3.00
C LEU A 284 -3.96 14.91 3.01
N ALA A 285 -4.60 15.82 2.27
CA ALA A 285 -4.24 17.24 2.23
C ALA A 285 -4.69 18.02 3.47
N THR A 286 -5.63 17.49 4.26
CA THR A 286 -6.19 18.21 5.42
C THR A 286 -5.18 18.39 6.55
N PRO A 287 -5.25 19.50 7.33
CA PRO A 287 -4.43 19.66 8.53
C PRO A 287 -4.64 18.53 9.54
N ALA A 288 -5.88 18.07 9.72
CA ALA A 288 -6.22 16.98 10.64
C ALA A 288 -5.54 15.66 10.25
N ALA A 289 -5.50 15.32 8.94
CA ALA A 289 -4.77 14.15 8.47
C ALA A 289 -3.27 14.28 8.74
N LYS A 290 -2.66 15.45 8.44
CA LYS A 290 -1.23 15.69 8.68
C LYS A 290 -0.87 15.53 10.15
N GLU A 291 -1.65 16.11 11.05
CA GLU A 291 -1.45 15.96 12.48
C GLU A 291 -1.60 14.49 12.92
N ARG A 292 -2.68 13.83 12.48
CA ARG A 292 -2.95 12.44 12.83
C ARG A 292 -1.85 11.49 12.34
N PHE A 293 -1.36 11.67 11.11
CA PHE A 293 -0.28 10.88 10.56
C PHE A 293 1.02 11.08 11.34
N THR A 294 1.38 12.33 11.64
CA THR A 294 2.55 12.63 12.47
C THR A 294 2.47 11.96 13.84
N GLN A 295 1.31 12.04 14.52
CA GLN A 295 1.10 11.37 15.82
C GLN A 295 1.27 9.86 15.75
N LEU A 296 0.90 9.26 14.60
CA LEU A 296 1.04 7.83 14.33
C LEU A 296 2.44 7.44 13.81
N GLY A 297 3.37 8.38 13.65
CA GLY A 297 4.68 8.10 13.07
C GLY A 297 4.61 7.71 11.60
N LEU A 298 3.64 8.27 10.88
CA LEU A 298 3.40 8.04 9.47
C LEU A 298 3.69 9.32 8.68
N ASP A 299 4.24 9.16 7.48
CA ASP A 299 4.31 10.18 6.46
C ASP A 299 3.15 10.01 5.47
N ILE A 300 2.65 11.11 4.93
CA ILE A 300 1.67 11.07 3.84
C ILE A 300 2.36 10.61 2.57
N PHE A 301 1.76 9.65 1.86
CA PHE A 301 2.22 9.28 0.52
C PHE A 301 1.48 10.09 -0.54
N GLY A 302 0.16 9.91 -0.66
CA GLY A 302 -0.68 10.64 -1.63
C GLY A 302 -0.28 10.39 -3.09
N GLY A 303 -0.70 11.33 -3.94
CA GLY A 303 -0.28 11.39 -5.34
C GLY A 303 -1.16 10.61 -6.32
N SER A 304 -0.66 10.46 -7.56
CA SER A 304 -1.40 9.82 -8.65
C SER A 304 -1.31 8.29 -8.60
N PRO A 305 -2.19 7.57 -9.33
CA PRO A 305 -2.09 6.13 -9.50
C PRO A 305 -0.74 5.68 -10.05
N GLU A 306 -0.15 6.49 -10.94
CA GLU A 306 1.16 6.23 -11.54
C GLU A 306 2.30 6.35 -10.53
N ALA A 307 2.17 7.21 -9.52
CA ALA A 307 3.13 7.32 -8.42
C ALA A 307 3.18 6.02 -7.60
N LEU A 308 2.00 5.45 -7.28
CA LEU A 308 1.92 4.16 -6.60
C LEU A 308 2.47 3.03 -7.49
N ALA A 309 2.13 3.00 -8.78
CA ALA A 309 2.67 2.01 -9.73
C ALA A 309 4.20 2.07 -9.81
N THR A 310 4.78 3.27 -9.87
CA THR A 310 6.23 3.49 -9.89
C THR A 310 6.87 2.99 -8.60
N ARG A 311 6.24 3.27 -7.45
CA ARG A 311 6.71 2.77 -6.16
C ARG A 311 6.71 1.24 -6.11
N MET A 312 5.65 0.59 -6.55
CA MET A 312 5.57 -0.88 -6.59
C MET A 312 6.68 -1.51 -7.45
N LYS A 313 6.98 -0.92 -8.62
CA LYS A 313 8.08 -1.37 -9.48
C LYS A 313 9.44 -1.22 -8.80
N SER A 314 9.68 -0.08 -8.16
CA SER A 314 10.91 0.19 -7.42
C SER A 314 11.11 -0.80 -6.26
N ASP A 315 10.04 -1.10 -5.51
CA ASP A 315 10.10 -2.03 -4.39
C ASP A 315 10.38 -3.47 -4.85
N LEU A 316 9.78 -3.91 -5.97
CA LEU A 316 10.10 -5.22 -6.55
C LEU A 316 11.57 -5.31 -6.97
N ALA A 317 12.08 -4.29 -7.66
CA ALA A 317 13.49 -4.27 -8.08
C ALA A 317 14.45 -4.28 -6.87
N ALA A 318 14.13 -3.51 -5.82
CA ALA A 318 14.89 -3.52 -4.57
C ALA A 318 14.84 -4.87 -3.86
N ALA A 319 13.67 -5.53 -3.84
CA ALA A 319 13.51 -6.86 -3.26
C ALA A 319 14.32 -7.91 -4.02
N GLN A 320 14.29 -7.91 -5.35
CA GLN A 320 15.08 -8.81 -6.19
C GLN A 320 16.58 -8.66 -5.90
N LYS A 321 17.06 -7.41 -5.83
CA LYS A 321 18.46 -7.13 -5.46
C LYS A 321 18.79 -7.65 -4.05
N THR A 322 17.90 -7.46 -3.08
CA THR A 322 18.07 -7.92 -1.70
C THR A 322 18.14 -9.45 -1.64
N VAL A 323 17.23 -10.14 -2.34
CA VAL A 323 17.20 -11.61 -2.44
C VAL A 323 18.53 -12.14 -2.95
N GLN A 324 19.10 -11.53 -4.01
CA GLN A 324 20.41 -11.90 -4.56
C GLN A 324 21.54 -11.64 -3.57
N LEU A 325 21.59 -10.45 -2.95
CA LEU A 325 22.65 -10.07 -2.00
C LEU A 325 22.65 -10.93 -0.74
N ALA A 326 21.48 -11.28 -0.22
CA ALA A 326 21.32 -12.02 1.02
C ALA A 326 21.21 -13.54 0.81
N GLY A 327 21.20 -14.03 -0.43
CA GLY A 327 21.05 -15.46 -0.73
C GLY A 327 19.70 -16.05 -0.27
N ILE A 328 18.65 -15.21 -0.23
CA ILE A 328 17.30 -15.63 0.18
C ILE A 328 16.74 -16.56 -0.90
N LYS A 329 16.29 -17.74 -0.51
CA LYS A 329 15.59 -18.68 -1.42
C LYS A 329 14.11 -18.36 -1.42
N PRO A 330 13.48 -18.11 -2.58
CA PRO A 330 12.02 -18.01 -2.70
C PRO A 330 11.33 -19.29 -2.20
N GLN A 331 10.19 -19.13 -1.55
CA GLN A 331 9.42 -20.22 -0.93
C GLN A 331 8.06 -20.41 -1.61
#